data_01c7bec857eea12b0bf49d6c704c4971
#
_entry.id   01c7bec857eea12b0bf49d6c704c4971
#
_cell.length_a   1.000
_cell.length_b   1.000
_cell.length_c   1.000
_cell.angle_alpha   90.00
_cell.angle_beta   90.00
_cell.angle_gamma   90.00
#
_symmetry.space_group_name_H-M   'P 1'
#
loop_
_entity.id
_entity.type
_entity.pdbx_description
1 polymer ?
#
loop_
_entity_poly.entity_id
_entity_poly.type
_entity_poly.pdbx_seq_one_letter_code
_entity_poly.pdbx_strand_id
1 'polypeptide(L)'
;MSVLSFREGRGADLLATFELGEAAWDESRKERGLLPPDYLRDPDDLRDAWERERPLLEFIAAQPDGCYVLCEDGDDLVGYARVARFGSMDELTELWVAPSHAGRGVGRALLERCWPESPNPELGRVVLGLGLPKDLSLYTEFGVMPVSGHWHMRHRADRYMERRSLELDAAEPAVHALTPERAVTEWKRLEPPAIGHERPRLHEFFGRTRMCLAMMDGGRGEATALCWVSSDGEIGPAVGEEPEHLVPVVLAALDRVAKQQEPETFGVFCTTGSWWLLDRLRRLGFQVWWPSWVMCSVPLPGLDRYVPTRPPHVL
;
A
#
# COMPACT_ATOMS: atom_id res chain seq x y z
N MET A 1 -1.07 -34.43 17.11
CA MET A 1 -1.44 -33.23 16.29
C MET A 1 -1.48 -32.07 17.25
N SER A 2 -0.60 -31.10 17.11
CA SER A 2 -0.67 -29.87 17.88
C SER A 2 -1.99 -29.15 17.56
N VAL A 3 -2.54 -28.50 18.56
CA VAL A 3 -3.80 -27.77 18.44
C VAL A 3 -3.45 -26.30 18.21
N LEU A 4 -3.79 -25.79 17.02
CA LEU A 4 -3.64 -24.37 16.74
C LEU A 4 -4.48 -23.54 17.71
N SER A 5 -3.89 -22.53 18.31
CA SER A 5 -4.56 -21.55 19.12
C SER A 5 -4.60 -20.18 18.44
N PHE A 6 -5.64 -19.39 18.77
CA PHE A 6 -5.81 -18.05 18.24
C PHE A 6 -6.01 -17.07 19.38
N ARG A 7 -5.31 -15.96 19.31
CA ARG A 7 -5.46 -14.88 20.29
C ARG A 7 -5.43 -13.50 19.65
N GLU A 8 -5.91 -12.52 20.35
CA GLU A 8 -5.78 -11.12 19.99
C GLU A 8 -4.30 -10.68 20.03
N GLY A 9 -3.88 -9.92 19.02
CA GLY A 9 -2.56 -9.34 18.93
C GLY A 9 -2.45 -8.04 19.74
N ARG A 10 -1.24 -7.75 20.20
CA ARG A 10 -0.91 -6.57 21.00
C ARG A 10 0.28 -5.85 20.42
N GLY A 11 0.54 -4.63 20.87
CA GLY A 11 1.72 -3.87 20.44
C GLY A 11 3.05 -4.61 20.67
N ALA A 12 3.14 -5.45 21.70
CA ALA A 12 4.32 -6.27 21.97
C ALA A 12 4.54 -7.38 20.91
N ASP A 13 3.53 -7.76 20.15
CA ASP A 13 3.61 -8.79 19.11
C ASP A 13 4.08 -8.23 17.76
N LEU A 14 4.16 -6.91 17.60
CA LEU A 14 4.41 -6.26 16.31
C LEU A 14 5.74 -6.69 15.66
N LEU A 15 6.81 -6.76 16.44
CA LEU A 15 8.12 -7.20 15.93
C LEU A 15 8.07 -8.65 15.47
N ALA A 16 7.54 -9.56 16.27
CA ALA A 16 7.48 -10.98 15.93
C ALA A 16 6.59 -11.23 14.68
N THR A 17 5.47 -10.50 14.54
CA THR A 17 4.62 -10.58 13.34
C THR A 17 5.30 -9.96 12.13
N PHE A 18 6.04 -8.86 12.27
CA PHE A 18 6.82 -8.28 11.20
C PHE A 18 7.89 -9.27 10.69
N GLU A 19 8.67 -9.88 11.59
CA GLU A 19 9.69 -10.88 11.25
C GLU A 19 9.09 -12.09 10.53
N LEU A 20 7.93 -12.59 10.98
CA LEU A 20 7.21 -13.67 10.30
C LEU A 20 6.75 -13.26 8.90
N GLY A 21 6.20 -12.04 8.75
CA GLY A 21 5.77 -11.51 7.47
C GLY A 21 6.92 -11.40 6.48
N GLU A 22 8.06 -10.85 6.91
CA GLU A 22 9.26 -10.71 6.08
C GLU A 22 9.84 -12.09 5.67
N ALA A 23 9.87 -13.05 6.58
CA ALA A 23 10.31 -14.41 6.27
C ALA A 23 9.37 -15.11 5.25
N ALA A 24 8.06 -14.96 5.41
CA ALA A 24 7.07 -15.50 4.46
C ALA A 24 7.15 -14.80 3.09
N TRP A 25 7.43 -13.50 3.07
CA TRP A 25 7.64 -12.74 1.85
C TRP A 25 8.91 -13.18 1.12
N ASP A 26 10.01 -13.37 1.83
CA ASP A 26 11.26 -13.87 1.24
C ASP A 26 11.07 -15.25 0.62
N GLU A 27 10.36 -16.16 1.29
CA GLU A 27 10.06 -17.48 0.74
C GLU A 27 9.18 -17.40 -0.51
N SER A 28 8.17 -16.54 -0.51
CA SER A 28 7.35 -16.27 -1.70
C SER A 28 8.18 -15.75 -2.88
N ARG A 29 9.20 -14.93 -2.62
CA ARG A 29 10.12 -14.43 -3.67
C ARG A 29 11.05 -15.53 -4.19
N LYS A 30 11.52 -16.44 -3.34
CA LYS A 30 12.31 -17.61 -3.75
C LYS A 30 11.48 -18.53 -4.64
N GLU A 31 10.25 -18.88 -4.24
CA GLU A 31 9.33 -19.68 -5.05
C GLU A 31 9.10 -19.12 -6.45
N ARG A 32 9.17 -17.81 -6.60
CA ARG A 32 9.01 -17.10 -7.88
C ARG A 32 10.32 -16.86 -8.65
N GLY A 33 11.45 -17.32 -8.12
CA GLY A 33 12.77 -17.10 -8.72
C GLY A 33 13.25 -15.64 -8.67
N LEU A 34 12.70 -14.82 -7.79
CA LEU A 34 13.11 -13.42 -7.57
C LEU A 34 14.24 -13.31 -6.55
N LEU A 35 14.44 -14.34 -5.75
CA LEU A 35 15.58 -14.50 -4.86
C LEU A 35 16.22 -15.88 -5.09
N PRO A 36 17.55 -16.01 -4.87
CA PRO A 36 18.21 -17.31 -4.85
C PRO A 36 17.57 -18.23 -3.80
N PRO A 37 17.53 -19.56 -4.02
CA PRO A 37 16.96 -20.50 -3.04
C PRO A 37 17.66 -20.47 -1.67
N ASP A 38 18.94 -20.16 -1.65
CA ASP A 38 19.80 -20.06 -0.48
C ASP A 38 19.90 -18.63 0.09
N TYR A 39 19.08 -17.70 -0.41
CA TYR A 39 19.03 -16.34 0.11
C TYR A 39 18.70 -16.34 1.60
N LEU A 40 19.50 -15.65 2.37
CA LEU A 40 19.24 -15.32 3.76
C LEU A 40 19.28 -13.79 3.88
N ARG A 41 18.25 -13.24 4.49
CA ARG A 41 18.19 -11.80 4.73
C ARG A 41 19.23 -11.43 5.79
N ASP A 42 19.93 -10.34 5.55
CA ASP A 42 20.85 -9.78 6.55
C ASP A 42 20.05 -9.30 7.78
N PRO A 43 20.45 -9.66 9.01
CA PRO A 43 19.78 -9.16 10.21
C PRO A 43 19.77 -7.64 10.35
N ASP A 44 20.80 -6.95 9.84
CA ASP A 44 20.85 -5.49 9.85
C ASP A 44 19.82 -4.89 8.88
N ASP A 45 19.68 -5.48 7.69
CA ASP A 45 18.62 -5.09 6.73
C ASP A 45 17.21 -5.29 7.32
N LEU A 46 17.00 -6.38 8.06
CA LEU A 46 15.73 -6.66 8.72
C LEU A 46 15.43 -5.64 9.82
N ARG A 47 16.43 -5.29 10.62
CA ARG A 47 16.30 -4.27 11.67
C ARG A 47 16.00 -2.90 11.07
N ASP A 48 16.71 -2.49 10.01
CA ASP A 48 16.49 -1.22 9.34
C ASP A 48 15.10 -1.16 8.68
N ALA A 49 14.63 -2.30 8.13
CA ALA A 49 13.26 -2.42 7.63
C ALA A 49 12.23 -2.27 8.76
N TRP A 50 12.45 -2.90 9.92
CA TRP A 50 11.60 -2.76 11.08
C TRP A 50 11.49 -1.31 11.56
N GLU A 51 12.61 -0.60 11.73
CA GLU A 51 12.59 0.79 12.20
C GLU A 51 11.84 1.72 11.22
N ARG A 52 11.90 1.42 9.93
CA ARG A 52 11.18 2.16 8.89
C ARG A 52 9.67 1.89 8.91
N GLU A 53 9.28 0.61 9.05
CA GLU A 53 7.87 0.18 8.98
C GLU A 53 7.11 0.39 10.31
N ARG A 54 7.82 0.27 11.42
CA ARG A 54 7.26 0.28 12.77
C ARG A 54 6.25 1.40 13.03
N PRO A 55 6.49 2.68 12.65
CA PRO A 55 5.53 3.75 12.93
C PRO A 55 4.17 3.52 12.25
N LEU A 56 4.16 2.99 11.02
CA LEU A 56 2.93 2.67 10.30
C LEU A 56 2.24 1.45 10.92
N LEU A 57 2.99 0.42 11.27
CA LEU A 57 2.45 -0.80 11.90
C LEU A 57 1.84 -0.51 13.28
N GLU A 58 2.49 0.33 14.09
CA GLU A 58 1.96 0.82 15.37
C GLU A 58 0.66 1.63 15.16
N PHE A 59 0.64 2.52 14.16
CA PHE A 59 -0.54 3.29 13.81
C PHE A 59 -1.71 2.37 13.38
N ILE A 60 -1.46 1.39 12.51
CA ILE A 60 -2.47 0.44 12.04
C ILE A 60 -3.00 -0.41 13.20
N ALA A 61 -2.12 -0.96 14.02
CA ALA A 61 -2.51 -1.81 15.16
C ALA A 61 -3.30 -1.05 16.25
N ALA A 62 -3.14 0.27 16.32
CA ALA A 62 -3.85 1.13 17.26
C ALA A 62 -5.20 1.65 16.74
N GLN A 63 -5.63 1.25 15.50
CA GLN A 63 -6.92 1.71 15.00
C GLN A 63 -8.07 1.12 15.82
N PRO A 64 -9.01 1.96 16.29
CA PRO A 64 -10.23 1.46 16.93
C PRO A 64 -11.05 0.66 15.91
N ASP A 65 -11.79 -0.31 16.38
CA ASP A 65 -12.63 -1.19 15.55
C ASP A 65 -11.86 -2.03 14.50
N GLY A 66 -10.53 -2.01 14.54
CA GLY A 66 -9.68 -2.91 13.78
C GLY A 66 -9.67 -4.33 14.35
N CYS A 67 -9.01 -5.24 13.64
CA CYS A 67 -8.80 -6.61 14.09
C CYS A 67 -7.33 -6.97 13.98
N TYR A 68 -6.76 -7.51 15.03
CA TYR A 68 -5.40 -8.04 15.02
C TYR A 68 -5.41 -9.40 15.70
N VAL A 69 -5.22 -10.48 14.94
CA VAL A 69 -5.29 -11.86 15.42
C VAL A 69 -4.02 -12.61 15.05
N LEU A 70 -3.52 -13.36 16.01
CA LEU A 70 -2.38 -14.28 15.88
C LEU A 70 -2.87 -15.73 15.91
N CYS A 71 -2.15 -16.59 15.19
CA CYS A 71 -2.27 -18.04 15.26
C CYS A 71 -0.97 -18.64 15.76
N GLU A 72 -1.05 -19.49 16.77
CA GLU A 72 0.08 -20.15 17.42
C GLU A 72 -0.05 -21.67 17.35
N ASP A 73 1.07 -22.36 17.18
CA ASP A 73 1.20 -23.82 17.28
C ASP A 73 2.13 -24.14 18.47
N GLY A 74 1.53 -24.44 19.65
CA GLY A 74 2.26 -24.41 20.91
C GLY A 74 2.69 -22.98 21.26
N ASP A 75 3.99 -22.77 21.40
CA ASP A 75 4.58 -21.45 21.70
C ASP A 75 5.04 -20.70 20.42
N ASP A 76 4.95 -21.34 19.26
CA ASP A 76 5.43 -20.79 18.00
C ASP A 76 4.35 -19.96 17.29
N LEU A 77 4.66 -18.72 16.94
CA LEU A 77 3.82 -17.88 16.08
C LEU A 77 3.87 -18.42 14.65
N VAL A 78 2.71 -18.85 14.11
CA VAL A 78 2.62 -19.48 12.78
C VAL A 78 1.76 -18.70 11.78
N GLY A 79 1.13 -17.63 12.21
CA GLY A 79 0.40 -16.75 11.30
C GLY A 79 -0.27 -15.60 12.03
N TYR A 80 -0.63 -14.58 11.26
CA TYR A 80 -1.40 -13.45 11.78
C TYR A 80 -2.20 -12.76 10.67
N ALA A 81 -3.22 -12.03 11.08
CA ALA A 81 -3.96 -11.09 10.23
C ALA A 81 -4.16 -9.77 10.97
N ARG A 82 -4.11 -8.66 10.21
CA ARG A 82 -4.35 -7.32 10.71
C ARG A 82 -5.28 -6.56 9.78
N VAL A 83 -6.37 -6.06 10.33
CA VAL A 83 -7.37 -5.25 9.63
C VAL A 83 -7.46 -3.90 10.33
N ALA A 84 -7.33 -2.83 9.56
CA ALA A 84 -7.66 -1.48 10.02
C ALA A 84 -9.05 -1.09 9.52
N ARG A 85 -9.86 -0.45 10.36
CA ARG A 85 -11.14 0.11 9.94
C ARG A 85 -11.02 1.60 9.71
N PHE A 86 -11.38 2.02 8.50
CA PHE A 86 -11.47 3.42 8.11
C PHE A 86 -12.87 3.71 7.57
N GLY A 87 -13.65 4.52 8.28
CA GLY A 87 -15.03 4.80 7.89
C GLY A 87 -15.86 3.52 7.75
N SER A 88 -16.40 3.29 6.55
CA SER A 88 -17.20 2.12 6.20
C SER A 88 -16.37 0.98 5.55
N MET A 89 -15.04 0.97 5.70
CA MET A 89 -14.17 0.01 5.03
C MET A 89 -13.24 -0.70 6.02
N ASP A 90 -13.21 -2.02 5.97
CA ASP A 90 -12.22 -2.88 6.60
C ASP A 90 -11.07 -3.13 5.61
N GLU A 91 -9.91 -2.51 5.85
CA GLU A 91 -8.70 -2.71 5.06
C GLU A 91 -7.85 -3.83 5.68
N LEU A 92 -7.74 -4.98 5.00
CA LEU A 92 -6.79 -6.03 5.38
C LEU A 92 -5.39 -5.57 5.01
N THR A 93 -4.66 -5.10 6.01
CA THR A 93 -3.32 -4.56 5.83
C THR A 93 -2.26 -5.64 5.77
N GLU A 94 -2.48 -6.77 6.42
CA GLU A 94 -1.55 -7.90 6.44
C GLU A 94 -2.28 -9.21 6.71
N LEU A 95 -1.87 -10.25 5.98
CA LEU A 95 -2.21 -11.65 6.24
C LEU A 95 -1.00 -12.51 5.89
N TRP A 96 -0.35 -13.06 6.90
CA TRP A 96 0.81 -13.90 6.71
C TRP A 96 0.69 -15.22 7.46
N VAL A 97 1.21 -16.27 6.83
CA VAL A 97 1.27 -17.62 7.40
C VAL A 97 2.67 -18.16 7.18
N ALA A 98 3.26 -18.71 8.23
CA ALA A 98 4.56 -19.35 8.16
C ALA A 98 4.59 -20.39 7.04
N PRO A 99 5.65 -20.49 6.23
CA PRO A 99 5.74 -21.46 5.13
C PRO A 99 5.46 -22.91 5.56
N SER A 100 5.89 -23.30 6.75
CA SER A 100 5.65 -24.62 7.35
C SER A 100 4.16 -24.93 7.61
N HIS A 101 3.31 -23.91 7.65
CA HIS A 101 1.85 -24.00 7.92
C HIS A 101 1.01 -23.58 6.71
N ALA A 102 1.63 -23.24 5.59
CA ALA A 102 0.91 -22.91 4.36
C ALA A 102 0.04 -24.08 3.87
N GLY A 103 -1.14 -23.76 3.34
CA GLY A 103 -2.08 -24.78 2.83
C GLY A 103 -2.83 -25.58 3.91
N ARG A 104 -2.65 -25.28 5.19
CA ARG A 104 -3.33 -25.98 6.31
C ARG A 104 -4.59 -25.26 6.82
N GLY A 105 -5.08 -24.26 6.11
CA GLY A 105 -6.28 -23.50 6.47
C GLY A 105 -6.06 -22.36 7.48
N VAL A 106 -4.81 -22.10 7.90
CA VAL A 106 -4.49 -21.02 8.89
C VAL A 106 -4.95 -19.67 8.38
N GLY A 107 -4.65 -19.30 7.12
CA GLY A 107 -5.06 -18.01 6.55
C GLY A 107 -6.59 -17.84 6.53
N ARG A 108 -7.34 -18.87 6.19
CA ARG A 108 -8.81 -18.88 6.25
C ARG A 108 -9.30 -18.64 7.68
N ALA A 109 -8.77 -19.40 8.64
CA ALA A 109 -9.18 -19.29 10.05
C ALA A 109 -8.85 -17.91 10.66
N LEU A 110 -7.81 -17.25 10.19
CA LEU A 110 -7.47 -15.86 10.54
C LEU A 110 -8.49 -14.88 9.94
N LEU A 111 -8.82 -15.03 8.64
CA LEU A 111 -9.82 -14.17 7.98
C LEU A 111 -11.23 -14.33 8.56
N GLU A 112 -11.65 -15.54 8.89
CA GLU A 112 -12.94 -15.79 9.56
C GLU A 112 -13.08 -15.01 10.87
N ARG A 113 -11.96 -14.72 11.55
CA ARG A 113 -11.94 -13.93 12.78
C ARG A 113 -11.89 -12.43 12.54
N CYS A 114 -11.16 -12.01 11.51
CA CYS A 114 -11.01 -10.58 11.17
C CYS A 114 -12.15 -10.07 10.30
N TRP A 115 -12.71 -10.93 9.46
CA TRP A 115 -13.85 -10.64 8.58
C TRP A 115 -15.03 -11.59 8.85
N PRO A 116 -15.59 -11.59 10.04
CA PRO A 116 -16.76 -12.41 10.32
C PRO A 116 -17.92 -12.03 9.38
N GLU A 117 -18.87 -12.92 9.21
CA GLU A 117 -20.13 -12.57 8.55
C GLU A 117 -20.73 -11.34 9.24
N SER A 118 -20.75 -10.24 8.52
CA SER A 118 -21.20 -8.96 9.08
C SER A 118 -22.70 -8.80 8.86
N PRO A 119 -23.45 -8.46 9.89
CA PRO A 119 -24.84 -8.03 9.73
C PRO A 119 -24.94 -6.65 9.08
N ASN A 120 -23.82 -5.91 8.95
CA ASN A 120 -23.80 -4.61 8.30
C ASN A 120 -23.40 -4.74 6.82
N PRO A 121 -24.37 -4.68 5.88
CA PRO A 121 -24.08 -4.78 4.44
C PRO A 121 -23.34 -3.56 3.88
N GLU A 122 -23.27 -2.46 4.63
CA GLU A 122 -22.58 -1.23 4.23
C GLU A 122 -21.06 -1.29 4.54
N LEU A 123 -20.63 -2.26 5.34
CA LEU A 123 -19.22 -2.43 5.66
C LEU A 123 -18.50 -3.14 4.50
N GLY A 124 -17.70 -2.37 3.78
CA GLY A 124 -16.85 -2.88 2.71
C GLY A 124 -15.58 -3.56 3.25
N ARG A 125 -14.94 -4.35 2.39
CA ARG A 125 -13.65 -5.01 2.64
C ARG A 125 -12.72 -4.73 1.49
N VAL A 126 -11.48 -4.41 1.77
CA VAL A 126 -10.46 -4.17 0.74
C VAL A 126 -9.13 -4.80 1.14
N VAL A 127 -8.37 -5.24 0.15
CA VAL A 127 -7.00 -5.75 0.31
C VAL A 127 -6.16 -5.44 -0.92
N LEU A 128 -4.90 -5.09 -0.71
CA LEU A 128 -3.86 -5.03 -1.73
C LEU A 128 -3.21 -6.43 -1.84
N GLY A 129 -3.79 -7.28 -2.67
CA GLY A 129 -3.37 -8.67 -2.83
C GLY A 129 -2.09 -8.80 -3.64
N LEU A 130 -1.12 -9.58 -3.15
CA LEU A 130 0.19 -9.77 -3.77
C LEU A 130 0.20 -10.59 -5.07
N GLY A 131 -0.97 -11.04 -5.53
CA GLY A 131 -1.13 -11.67 -6.84
C GLY A 131 -0.84 -13.19 -6.90
N LEU A 132 -0.71 -13.86 -5.76
CA LEU A 132 -0.67 -15.32 -5.73
C LEU A 132 -2.06 -15.91 -5.97
N PRO A 133 -2.23 -16.90 -6.86
CA PRO A 133 -3.54 -17.51 -7.13
C PRO A 133 -4.24 -18.05 -5.88
N LYS A 134 -3.47 -18.61 -4.93
CA LYS A 134 -4.01 -19.10 -3.65
C LYS A 134 -4.62 -17.98 -2.79
N ASP A 135 -3.97 -16.81 -2.77
CA ASP A 135 -4.42 -15.67 -1.98
C ASP A 135 -5.65 -15.03 -2.63
N LEU A 136 -5.62 -14.85 -3.95
CA LEU A 136 -6.77 -14.35 -4.71
C LEU A 136 -8.00 -15.24 -4.51
N SER A 137 -7.82 -16.59 -4.58
CA SER A 137 -8.89 -17.55 -4.35
C SER A 137 -9.44 -17.44 -2.93
N LEU A 138 -8.56 -17.29 -1.93
CA LEU A 138 -8.98 -17.15 -0.54
C LEU A 138 -9.82 -15.87 -0.35
N TYR A 139 -9.38 -14.72 -0.87
CA TYR A 139 -10.13 -13.47 -0.70
C TYR A 139 -11.49 -13.50 -1.40
N THR A 140 -11.60 -14.17 -2.56
CA THR A 140 -12.90 -14.29 -3.26
C THR A 140 -13.93 -15.09 -2.46
N GLU A 141 -13.52 -16.03 -1.62
CA GLU A 141 -14.42 -16.76 -0.72
C GLU A 141 -15.03 -15.87 0.35
N PHE A 142 -14.37 -14.74 0.69
CA PHE A 142 -14.89 -13.70 1.58
C PHE A 142 -15.62 -12.57 0.84
N GLY A 143 -15.95 -12.77 -0.43
CA GLY A 143 -16.67 -11.79 -1.26
C GLY A 143 -15.82 -10.61 -1.74
N VAL A 144 -14.49 -10.69 -1.60
CA VAL A 144 -13.55 -9.63 -2.01
C VAL A 144 -13.02 -9.96 -3.41
N MET A 145 -13.45 -9.19 -4.42
CA MET A 145 -13.17 -9.47 -5.83
C MET A 145 -12.10 -8.53 -6.39
N PRO A 146 -11.30 -8.94 -7.39
CA PRO A 146 -10.38 -8.05 -8.07
C PRO A 146 -11.13 -6.91 -8.78
N VAL A 147 -10.82 -5.67 -8.43
CA VAL A 147 -11.42 -4.46 -9.04
C VAL A 147 -10.44 -3.69 -9.92
N SER A 148 -9.14 -3.82 -9.68
CA SER A 148 -8.08 -3.25 -10.52
C SER A 148 -6.78 -4.04 -10.36
N GLY A 149 -5.95 -4.07 -11.40
CA GLY A 149 -4.54 -4.36 -11.22
C GLY A 149 -3.88 -3.24 -10.40
N HIS A 150 -2.85 -3.59 -9.65
CA HIS A 150 -2.06 -2.68 -8.82
C HIS A 150 -0.59 -3.00 -9.09
N TRP A 151 0.03 -2.26 -9.99
CA TRP A 151 1.33 -2.59 -10.56
C TRP A 151 2.43 -1.71 -9.99
N HIS A 152 3.49 -2.34 -9.49
CA HIS A 152 4.73 -1.65 -9.19
C HIS A 152 5.46 -1.34 -10.49
N MET A 153 5.48 -0.06 -10.85
CA MET A 153 6.22 0.47 -11.99
C MET A 153 7.59 0.91 -11.52
N ARG A 154 8.68 0.31 -12.05
CA ARG A 154 10.07 0.61 -11.63
C ARG A 154 10.93 1.06 -12.79
N HIS A 155 11.90 1.88 -12.45
CA HIS A 155 12.95 2.32 -13.37
C HIS A 155 14.26 2.61 -12.62
N ARG A 156 15.37 2.70 -13.33
CA ARG A 156 16.63 3.23 -12.80
C ARG A 156 16.52 4.75 -12.70
N ALA A 157 16.95 5.32 -11.58
CA ALA A 157 16.83 6.76 -11.35
C ALA A 157 17.68 7.60 -12.32
N ASP A 158 18.90 7.15 -12.65
CA ASP A 158 19.77 7.82 -13.64
C ASP A 158 19.10 7.91 -15.02
N ARG A 159 18.51 6.82 -15.51
CA ARG A 159 17.84 6.76 -16.81
C ARG A 159 16.53 7.55 -16.85
N TYR A 160 15.80 7.55 -15.73
CA TYR A 160 14.64 8.42 -15.58
C TYR A 160 15.02 9.89 -15.71
N MET A 161 16.04 10.33 -14.98
CA MET A 161 16.51 11.73 -15.00
C MET A 161 17.00 12.16 -16.38
N GLU A 162 17.73 11.28 -17.11
CA GLU A 162 18.10 11.54 -18.50
C GLU A 162 16.88 11.82 -19.38
N ARG A 163 15.87 10.94 -19.36
CA ARG A 163 14.66 11.11 -20.17
C ARG A 163 13.84 12.31 -19.74
N ARG A 164 13.74 12.52 -18.43
CA ARG A 164 12.97 13.63 -17.86
C ARG A 164 13.56 14.99 -18.26
N SER A 165 14.88 15.11 -18.32
CA SER A 165 15.55 16.34 -18.74
C SER A 165 15.27 16.73 -20.20
N LEU A 166 14.99 15.76 -21.08
CA LEU A 166 14.67 16.01 -22.49
C LEU A 166 13.23 16.55 -22.68
N GLU A 167 12.38 16.45 -21.68
CA GLU A 167 10.95 16.83 -21.73
C GLU A 167 10.65 18.14 -21.00
N LEU A 168 11.63 18.73 -20.31
CA LEU A 168 11.45 19.93 -19.47
C LEU A 168 11.04 21.20 -20.24
N ASP A 169 10.99 21.16 -21.57
CA ASP A 169 10.51 22.27 -22.40
C ASP A 169 8.97 22.38 -22.46
N ALA A 170 8.24 21.38 -21.96
CA ALA A 170 6.77 21.48 -21.84
C ALA A 170 6.40 22.16 -20.52
N ALA A 171 5.54 23.19 -20.59
CA ALA A 171 5.02 23.88 -19.40
C ALA A 171 4.18 22.90 -18.56
N GLU A 172 4.80 22.27 -17.57
CA GLU A 172 4.08 21.44 -16.61
C GLU A 172 3.39 22.29 -15.55
N PRO A 173 2.23 21.84 -15.04
CA PRO A 173 1.58 22.51 -13.92
C PRO A 173 2.50 22.60 -12.70
N ALA A 174 2.48 23.73 -12.01
CA ALA A 174 3.27 23.91 -10.80
C ALA A 174 2.77 23.01 -9.66
N VAL A 175 3.70 22.28 -9.03
CA VAL A 175 3.45 21.42 -7.87
C VAL A 175 4.21 21.99 -6.67
N HIS A 176 3.52 22.12 -5.54
CA HIS A 176 4.03 22.73 -4.32
C HIS A 176 3.89 21.77 -3.13
N ALA A 177 4.77 21.91 -2.14
CA ALA A 177 4.57 21.23 -0.86
C ALA A 177 3.54 21.99 -0.03
N LEU A 178 2.62 21.25 0.62
CA LEU A 178 1.64 21.79 1.56
C LEU A 178 2.13 21.65 3.00
N THR A 179 1.59 22.52 3.89
CA THR A 179 1.70 22.28 5.33
C THR A 179 0.86 21.04 5.71
N PRO A 180 1.21 20.35 6.81
CA PRO A 180 0.45 19.17 7.26
C PRO A 180 -1.05 19.42 7.41
N GLU A 181 -1.44 20.53 8.02
CA GLU A 181 -2.84 20.90 8.27
C GLU A 181 -3.61 21.12 6.97
N ARG A 182 -2.97 21.84 6.02
CA ARG A 182 -3.55 22.08 4.71
C ARG A 182 -3.69 20.77 3.93
N ALA A 183 -2.67 19.93 3.95
CA ALA A 183 -2.68 18.62 3.29
C ALA A 183 -3.85 17.77 3.80
N VAL A 184 -4.01 17.61 5.12
CA VAL A 184 -5.11 16.85 5.72
C VAL A 184 -6.48 17.39 5.28
N THR A 185 -6.63 18.71 5.22
CA THR A 185 -7.88 19.34 4.77
C THR A 185 -8.20 18.99 3.33
N GLU A 186 -7.23 19.08 2.42
CA GLU A 186 -7.43 18.77 1.00
C GLU A 186 -7.64 17.26 0.77
N TRP A 187 -6.95 16.39 1.51
CA TRP A 187 -7.17 14.95 1.44
C TRP A 187 -8.58 14.53 1.86
N LYS A 188 -9.13 15.12 2.92
CA LYS A 188 -10.53 14.91 3.34
C LYS A 188 -11.55 15.28 2.25
N ARG A 189 -11.19 16.17 1.34
CA ARG A 189 -12.04 16.59 0.21
C ARG A 189 -11.87 15.68 -1.01
N LEU A 190 -10.65 15.36 -1.40
CA LEU A 190 -10.35 14.69 -2.67
C LEU A 190 -10.42 13.17 -2.61
N GLU A 191 -10.06 12.54 -1.48
CA GLU A 191 -9.96 11.09 -1.41
C GLU A 191 -11.32 10.36 -1.39
N PRO A 192 -12.34 10.77 -0.61
CA PRO A 192 -13.60 10.03 -0.51
C PRO A 192 -14.30 9.82 -1.85
N PRO A 193 -14.34 10.79 -2.78
CA PRO A 193 -14.89 10.56 -4.12
C PRO A 193 -14.10 9.53 -4.96
N ALA A 194 -12.85 9.24 -4.63
CA ALA A 194 -12.03 8.27 -5.34
C ALA A 194 -12.15 6.85 -4.79
N ILE A 195 -12.15 6.69 -3.47
CA ILE A 195 -12.14 5.37 -2.83
C ILE A 195 -13.45 5.01 -2.09
N GLY A 196 -14.44 5.92 -2.03
CA GLY A 196 -15.75 5.65 -1.47
C GLY A 196 -15.85 5.73 0.05
N HIS A 197 -14.78 6.04 0.77
CA HIS A 197 -14.76 6.17 2.23
C HIS A 197 -13.74 7.19 2.71
N GLU A 198 -13.80 7.56 3.99
CA GLU A 198 -12.94 8.58 4.59
C GLU A 198 -11.89 7.96 5.51
N ARG A 199 -10.65 8.49 5.44
CA ARG A 199 -9.52 8.05 6.26
C ARG A 199 -8.80 9.22 6.96
N PRO A 200 -9.53 10.10 7.68
CA PRO A 200 -8.92 11.31 8.24
C PRO A 200 -7.74 11.02 9.16
N ARG A 201 -7.81 9.97 9.99
CA ARG A 201 -6.72 9.58 10.89
C ARG A 201 -5.46 9.13 10.16
N LEU A 202 -5.60 8.47 9.00
CA LEU A 202 -4.48 8.08 8.16
C LEU A 202 -3.76 9.32 7.62
N HIS A 203 -4.51 10.30 7.12
CA HIS A 203 -3.89 11.54 6.62
C HIS A 203 -3.31 12.41 7.72
N GLU A 204 -3.85 12.39 8.92
CA GLU A 204 -3.26 13.02 10.11
C GLU A 204 -1.94 12.33 10.51
N PHE A 205 -1.87 11.01 10.38
CA PHE A 205 -0.62 10.26 10.57
C PHE A 205 0.40 10.61 9.47
N PHE A 206 0.00 10.57 8.19
CA PHE A 206 0.88 10.94 7.08
C PHE A 206 1.33 12.39 7.14
N GLY A 207 0.50 13.32 7.61
CA GLY A 207 0.89 14.71 7.84
C GLY A 207 2.05 14.89 8.80
N ARG A 208 2.26 13.94 9.72
CA ARG A 208 3.41 13.93 10.65
C ARG A 208 4.63 13.19 10.12
N THR A 209 4.45 12.28 9.17
CA THR A 209 5.51 11.34 8.74
C THR A 209 5.90 11.47 7.27
N ARG A 210 5.09 12.17 6.46
CA ARG A 210 5.29 12.31 5.02
C ARG A 210 5.16 13.78 4.60
N MET A 211 5.72 14.12 3.45
CA MET A 211 5.49 15.38 2.77
C MET A 211 4.33 15.23 1.80
N CYS A 212 3.43 16.21 1.75
CA CYS A 212 2.37 16.29 0.75
C CYS A 212 2.76 17.22 -0.38
N LEU A 213 2.78 16.72 -1.60
CA LEU A 213 2.86 17.50 -2.82
C LEU A 213 1.45 17.75 -3.37
N ALA A 214 1.20 18.94 -3.90
CA ALA A 214 -0.09 19.36 -4.41
C ALA A 214 0.02 20.13 -5.72
N MET A 215 -0.88 19.84 -6.63
CA MET A 215 -1.21 20.71 -7.76
C MET A 215 -2.44 21.54 -7.37
N MET A 216 -2.35 22.85 -7.54
CA MET A 216 -3.40 23.79 -7.10
C MET A 216 -4.19 24.33 -8.30
N ASP A 217 -5.51 24.50 -8.12
CA ASP A 217 -6.30 25.32 -9.02
C ASP A 217 -5.94 26.80 -8.80
N GLY A 218 -5.45 27.46 -9.84
CA GLY A 218 -5.06 28.86 -9.79
C GLY A 218 -6.18 29.86 -9.46
N GLY A 219 -7.44 29.46 -9.61
CA GLY A 219 -8.62 30.32 -9.37
C GLY A 219 -9.28 30.10 -8.00
N ARG A 220 -9.43 28.84 -7.59
CA ARG A 220 -10.15 28.46 -6.36
C ARG A 220 -9.23 28.40 -5.14
N GLY A 221 -7.93 28.29 -5.35
CA GLY A 221 -6.96 28.10 -4.26
C GLY A 221 -7.08 26.72 -3.59
N GLU A 222 -7.74 25.75 -4.21
CA GLU A 222 -7.94 24.39 -3.77
C GLU A 222 -6.98 23.42 -4.51
N ALA A 223 -6.65 22.29 -3.91
CA ALA A 223 -5.83 21.29 -4.58
C ALA A 223 -6.67 20.51 -5.61
N THR A 224 -6.12 20.31 -6.81
CA THR A 224 -6.70 19.43 -7.84
C THR A 224 -6.04 18.06 -7.87
N ALA A 225 -4.85 17.92 -7.27
CA ALA A 225 -4.22 16.64 -7.03
C ALA A 225 -3.28 16.70 -5.83
N LEU A 226 -3.10 15.57 -5.17
CA LEU A 226 -2.25 15.40 -3.98
C LEU A 226 -1.43 14.12 -4.08
N CYS A 227 -0.24 14.13 -3.50
CA CYS A 227 0.60 12.95 -3.37
C CYS A 227 1.40 13.01 -2.07
N TRP A 228 1.33 11.96 -1.26
CA TRP A 228 2.22 11.79 -0.13
C TRP A 228 3.56 11.18 -0.58
N VAL A 229 4.65 11.67 -0.01
CA VAL A 229 6.00 11.16 -0.23
C VAL A 229 6.69 11.01 1.13
N SER A 230 7.16 9.81 1.43
CA SER A 230 7.89 9.54 2.67
C SER A 230 9.36 9.97 2.57
N SER A 231 10.04 10.04 3.70
CA SER A 231 11.46 10.37 3.77
C SER A 231 12.37 9.30 3.15
N ASP A 232 11.91 8.05 3.09
CA ASP A 232 12.61 6.91 2.49
C ASP A 232 12.24 6.68 1.01
N GLY A 233 11.41 7.57 0.42
CA GLY A 233 11.11 7.58 -1.02
C GLY A 233 9.89 6.78 -1.44
N GLU A 234 9.07 6.32 -0.51
CA GLU A 234 7.76 5.76 -0.88
C GLU A 234 6.85 6.87 -1.41
N ILE A 235 6.26 6.63 -2.58
CA ILE A 235 5.35 7.54 -3.26
C ILE A 235 3.94 6.95 -3.17
N GLY A 236 3.05 7.72 -2.57
CA GLY A 236 1.65 7.35 -2.38
C GLY A 236 1.18 7.46 -0.92
N PRO A 237 -0.15 7.42 -0.72
CA PRO A 237 -1.15 7.47 -1.79
C PRO A 237 -1.11 8.80 -2.57
N ALA A 238 -1.69 8.77 -3.78
CA ALA A 238 -1.95 9.99 -4.55
C ALA A 238 -3.38 10.00 -5.07
N VAL A 239 -3.96 11.20 -5.19
CA VAL A 239 -5.33 11.38 -5.67
C VAL A 239 -5.41 12.60 -6.58
N GLY A 240 -6.23 12.49 -7.64
CA GLY A 240 -6.59 13.61 -8.52
C GLY A 240 -8.08 13.89 -8.50
N GLU A 241 -8.46 15.12 -8.76
CA GLU A 241 -9.87 15.49 -9.06
C GLU A 241 -10.31 14.82 -10.36
N GLU A 242 -9.39 14.75 -11.35
CA GLU A 242 -9.54 14.04 -12.62
C GLU A 242 -8.32 13.11 -12.85
N PRO A 243 -8.46 12.06 -13.69
CA PRO A 243 -7.37 11.09 -13.91
C PRO A 243 -6.04 11.69 -14.39
N GLU A 244 -6.09 12.69 -15.26
CA GLU A 244 -4.90 13.37 -15.77
C GLU A 244 -4.15 14.19 -14.73
N HIS A 245 -4.82 14.63 -13.65
CA HIS A 245 -4.22 15.39 -12.57
C HIS A 245 -3.22 14.58 -11.74
N LEU A 246 -3.29 13.24 -11.80
CA LEU A 246 -2.28 12.38 -11.16
C LEU A 246 -0.89 12.54 -11.75
N VAL A 247 -0.81 12.81 -13.07
CA VAL A 247 0.48 12.81 -13.77
C VAL A 247 1.45 13.84 -13.21
N PRO A 248 1.12 15.14 -13.14
CA PRO A 248 2.05 16.15 -12.65
C PRO A 248 2.50 15.90 -11.20
N VAL A 249 1.57 15.54 -10.31
CA VAL A 249 1.89 15.38 -8.89
C VAL A 249 2.75 14.15 -8.61
N VAL A 250 2.52 13.04 -9.33
CA VAL A 250 3.34 11.83 -9.22
C VAL A 250 4.71 12.02 -9.87
N LEU A 251 4.80 12.73 -11.01
CA LEU A 251 6.10 13.06 -11.61
C LEU A 251 6.92 13.96 -10.70
N ALA A 252 6.30 14.95 -10.05
CA ALA A 252 7.00 15.81 -9.07
C ALA A 252 7.52 14.99 -7.87
N ALA A 253 6.76 13.98 -7.43
CA ALA A 253 7.20 13.05 -6.39
C ALA A 253 8.39 12.20 -6.86
N LEU A 254 8.34 11.63 -8.06
CA LEU A 254 9.44 10.87 -8.66
C LEU A 254 10.69 11.73 -8.85
N ASP A 255 10.53 12.95 -9.39
CA ASP A 255 11.64 13.91 -9.57
C ASP A 255 12.33 14.22 -8.23
N ARG A 256 11.53 14.38 -7.17
CA ARG A 256 12.03 14.64 -5.83
C ARG A 256 12.82 13.46 -5.27
N VAL A 257 12.25 12.25 -5.33
CA VAL A 257 12.92 11.03 -4.85
C VAL A 257 14.23 10.80 -5.62
N ALA A 258 14.19 10.89 -6.94
CA ALA A 258 15.38 10.69 -7.78
C ALA A 258 16.50 11.68 -7.46
N LYS A 259 16.16 12.96 -7.19
CA LYS A 259 17.15 14.03 -6.91
C LYS A 259 17.68 14.03 -5.48
N GLN A 260 16.88 13.62 -4.49
CA GLN A 260 17.27 13.75 -3.08
C GLN A 260 17.88 12.51 -2.49
N GLN A 261 17.49 11.33 -2.99
CA GLN A 261 17.93 10.04 -2.48
C GLN A 261 18.90 9.33 -3.42
N GLU A 262 18.93 9.74 -4.70
CA GLU A 262 19.77 9.13 -5.75
C GLU A 262 19.74 7.59 -5.73
N PRO A 263 18.56 6.95 -5.63
CA PRO A 263 18.48 5.50 -5.53
C PRO A 263 18.92 4.85 -6.84
N GLU A 264 19.49 3.65 -6.81
CA GLU A 264 19.79 2.91 -8.04
C GLU A 264 18.51 2.65 -8.84
N THR A 265 17.47 2.21 -8.16
CA THR A 265 16.14 1.97 -8.74
C THR A 265 15.06 2.50 -7.81
N PHE A 266 13.98 2.97 -8.39
CA PHE A 266 12.82 3.48 -7.65
C PHE A 266 11.54 3.22 -8.43
N GLY A 267 10.39 3.53 -7.84
CA GLY A 267 9.12 3.28 -8.52
C GLY A 267 7.92 3.83 -7.78
N VAL A 268 6.77 3.54 -8.35
CA VAL A 268 5.46 3.89 -7.81
C VAL A 268 4.48 2.77 -8.11
N PHE A 269 3.56 2.52 -7.20
CA PHE A 269 2.45 1.61 -7.44
C PHE A 269 1.33 2.36 -8.16
N CYS A 270 0.77 1.76 -9.21
CA CYS A 270 -0.31 2.36 -9.99
C CYS A 270 -1.45 1.37 -10.17
N THR A 271 -2.67 1.84 -10.09
CA THR A 271 -3.82 1.05 -10.52
C THR A 271 -3.85 0.94 -12.05
N THR A 272 -4.35 -0.15 -12.58
CA THR A 272 -4.52 -0.30 -14.04
C THR A 272 -5.63 0.59 -14.59
N GLY A 273 -6.48 1.17 -13.74
CA GLY A 273 -7.42 2.21 -14.09
C GLY A 273 -6.76 3.57 -14.38
N SER A 274 -5.61 3.86 -13.76
CA SER A 274 -4.88 5.13 -13.94
C SER A 274 -4.14 5.18 -15.28
N TRP A 275 -4.88 5.09 -16.40
CA TRP A 275 -4.31 4.97 -17.75
C TRP A 275 -3.37 6.11 -18.11
N TRP A 276 -3.72 7.36 -17.79
CA TRP A 276 -2.88 8.52 -18.08
C TRP A 276 -1.51 8.43 -17.40
N LEU A 277 -1.50 8.05 -16.15
CA LEU A 277 -0.26 7.87 -15.39
C LEU A 277 0.56 6.69 -15.92
N LEU A 278 -0.07 5.53 -16.17
CA LEU A 278 0.62 4.35 -16.69
C LEU A 278 1.25 4.61 -18.07
N ASP A 279 0.53 5.25 -19.00
CA ASP A 279 1.08 5.59 -20.31
C ASP A 279 2.25 6.56 -20.18
N ARG A 280 2.14 7.55 -19.28
CA ARG A 280 3.22 8.50 -19.03
C ARG A 280 4.48 7.81 -18.46
N LEU A 281 4.33 6.95 -17.46
CA LEU A 281 5.42 6.19 -16.87
C LEU A 281 6.08 5.27 -17.91
N ARG A 282 5.29 4.57 -18.73
CA ARG A 282 5.79 3.73 -19.81
C ARG A 282 6.65 4.53 -20.81
N ARG A 283 6.21 5.72 -21.23
CA ARG A 283 6.98 6.60 -22.12
C ARG A 283 8.29 7.04 -21.47
N LEU A 284 8.31 7.24 -20.16
CA LEU A 284 9.53 7.54 -19.40
C LEU A 284 10.42 6.31 -19.16
N GLY A 285 9.99 5.11 -19.56
CA GLY A 285 10.78 3.89 -19.52
C GLY A 285 10.57 3.02 -18.30
N PHE A 286 9.57 3.34 -17.44
CA PHE A 286 9.18 2.46 -16.36
C PHE A 286 8.64 1.13 -16.89
N GLN A 287 8.96 0.07 -16.18
CA GLN A 287 8.51 -1.30 -16.48
C GLN A 287 7.73 -1.85 -15.30
N VAL A 288 6.82 -2.76 -15.60
CA VAL A 288 6.12 -3.52 -14.56
C VAL A 288 7.13 -4.42 -13.87
N TRP A 289 7.39 -4.16 -12.61
CA TRP A 289 8.26 -4.98 -11.76
C TRP A 289 7.47 -6.08 -11.05
N TRP A 290 6.31 -5.70 -10.49
CA TRP A 290 5.49 -6.60 -9.72
C TRP A 290 4.00 -6.33 -9.98
N PRO A 291 3.25 -7.32 -10.46
CA PRO A 291 1.79 -7.23 -10.56
C PRO A 291 1.16 -7.67 -9.25
N SER A 292 0.30 -6.82 -8.69
CA SER A 292 -0.59 -7.11 -7.57
C SER A 292 -2.00 -6.63 -7.92
N TRP A 293 -2.94 -6.72 -6.98
CA TRP A 293 -4.35 -6.45 -7.25
C TRP A 293 -4.94 -5.62 -6.12
N VAL A 294 -5.73 -4.61 -6.48
CA VAL A 294 -6.74 -4.06 -5.58
C VAL A 294 -7.95 -4.98 -5.64
N MET A 295 -8.31 -5.53 -4.50
CA MET A 295 -9.50 -6.39 -4.37
C MET A 295 -10.46 -5.79 -3.37
N CYS A 296 -11.76 -5.77 -3.66
CA CYS A 296 -12.76 -5.11 -2.81
C CYS A 296 -14.10 -5.84 -2.87
N SER A 297 -14.86 -5.77 -1.79
CA SER A 297 -16.23 -6.30 -1.73
C SER A 297 -17.29 -5.32 -2.24
N VAL A 298 -16.92 -4.06 -2.42
CA VAL A 298 -17.76 -2.99 -2.95
C VAL A 298 -17.00 -2.22 -4.03
N PRO A 299 -17.67 -1.56 -4.99
CA PRO A 299 -16.98 -0.76 -6.00
C PRO A 299 -16.18 0.38 -5.37
N LEU A 300 -14.97 0.62 -5.89
CA LEU A 300 -14.16 1.81 -5.61
C LEU A 300 -14.32 2.77 -6.80
N PRO A 301 -14.95 3.93 -6.63
CA PRO A 301 -15.48 4.71 -7.74
C PRO A 301 -14.44 5.41 -8.63
N GLY A 302 -13.22 5.66 -8.12
CA GLY A 302 -12.23 6.51 -8.80
C GLY A 302 -10.82 5.93 -8.79
N LEU A 303 -10.65 4.61 -9.00
CA LEU A 303 -9.32 4.00 -9.11
C LEU A 303 -8.54 4.46 -10.36
N ASP A 304 -9.17 5.12 -11.31
CA ASP A 304 -8.54 5.77 -12.47
C ASP A 304 -7.79 7.06 -12.09
N ARG A 305 -8.15 7.67 -10.96
CA ARG A 305 -7.57 8.90 -10.41
C ARG A 305 -6.98 8.72 -9.00
N TYR A 306 -6.61 7.49 -8.66
CA TYR A 306 -6.06 7.13 -7.36
C TYR A 306 -4.83 6.22 -7.49
N VAL A 307 -3.81 6.51 -6.72
CA VAL A 307 -2.60 5.70 -6.54
C VAL A 307 -2.58 5.23 -5.09
N PRO A 308 -2.72 3.92 -4.83
CA PRO A 308 -2.58 3.35 -3.49
C PRO A 308 -1.15 3.45 -2.93
N THR A 309 -0.97 3.06 -1.68
CA THR A 309 0.36 2.80 -1.13
C THR A 309 0.91 1.48 -1.65
N ARG A 310 2.11 1.10 -1.22
CA ARG A 310 2.65 -0.22 -1.52
C ARG A 310 1.90 -1.33 -0.76
N PRO A 311 1.67 -2.50 -1.37
CA PRO A 311 1.15 -3.65 -0.63
C PRO A 311 2.25 -4.19 0.33
N PRO A 312 1.87 -4.82 1.44
CA PRO A 312 0.50 -5.21 1.80
C PRO A 312 -0.29 -4.18 2.60
N HIS A 313 0.19 -2.97 2.79
CA HIS A 313 -0.37 -2.00 3.74
C HIS A 313 -1.76 -1.45 3.35
N VAL A 314 -1.96 -0.12 3.49
CA VAL A 314 -3.27 0.52 3.26
C VAL A 314 -3.52 0.86 1.78
N LEU A 315 -4.80 0.91 1.39
CA LEU A 315 -5.22 1.30 0.05
C LEU A 315 -4.68 2.66 -0.38
#